data_85a0a04844cfda20e70d50cef84e787f
#
_entry.id   85a0a04844cfda20e70d50cef84e787f
#
_cell.length_a   1.000
_cell.length_b   1.000
_cell.length_c   1.000
_cell.angle_alpha   90.00
_cell.angle_beta   90.00
_cell.angle_gamma   90.00
#
_symmetry.space_group_name_H-M   'P 1'
#
loop_
_entity.id
_entity.type
_entity.pdbx_description
1 polymer ?
#
loop_
_entity_poly.entity_id
_entity_poly.type
_entity_poly.pdbx_seq_one_letter_code
_entity_poly.pdbx_strand_id
1 'polypeptide(L)'
;MSHTPRLQQRDAPPRAVWALEQAGVHPLLARLFAGRGVRAGDELDDGLARLLPPAELLGAQAAAVFLADSIATQKRICIVADYDCDGATACAVALRGLRLLGAADGTLGHVVPDRAVHGYGLTPAIVDLAMAQRPDVLVTVDNGIASIEGVAHARALGIAVVVTDHHLPALQGDVIVLPDANVIVNPNQPGCNFASKNLAGVGVMFYVLLALRAVLRERGVLTVQTQPRLDALLDLVALGTVADVVKLDANNRRLVAQGLKRIRAGAMQPGVAALFAVAGRETRRASAFDFGFALGPRINAAGRLADMGLGIACLLTDDTSRAAELAKTLDAINRERRDVETGMREQAEAMLETLMQQRQDDDGDTTPAAVTLFDPAFHEGVVGIVASRLKDRVHRPSFVFARGQDGSLKGSGRSIPGFHLRDALDLVAKRHPGVLQRFGGHAMAAGCTIAEADFATFEQGLRQVAGEWLDAATLSRTLLTDGPLDVQWFNAETVRALETQVWGQAFEPPVFTDDVEVVSQRLVGEKHLKLAVRFAGAVRDAIWFGHSEPVADKLRLTYRLSVDEYNGRERVQMVVEAAG
;
A
#
# COMPACT_ATOMS: atom_id res chain seq x y z
N MET A 1 -3.90 -28.88 4.38
CA MET A 1 -4.04 -28.66 5.83
C MET A 1 -3.61 -27.22 6.13
N SER A 2 -4.47 -26.41 6.72
CA SER A 2 -4.10 -25.05 7.15
C SER A 2 -3.16 -25.21 8.34
N HIS A 3 -1.88 -24.89 8.19
CA HIS A 3 -0.95 -24.87 9.34
C HIS A 3 -1.42 -23.80 10.33
N THR A 4 -1.79 -24.23 11.54
CA THR A 4 -2.11 -23.30 12.63
C THR A 4 -0.90 -22.37 12.84
N PRO A 5 -1.09 -21.04 12.76
CA PRO A 5 0.04 -20.13 12.89
C PRO A 5 0.61 -20.18 14.31
N ARG A 6 1.93 -20.06 14.42
CA ARG A 6 2.58 -19.88 15.71
C ARG A 6 2.17 -18.51 16.27
N LEU A 7 1.55 -18.49 17.43
CA LEU A 7 1.18 -17.24 18.11
C LEU A 7 2.39 -16.69 18.85
N GLN A 8 2.67 -15.42 18.64
CA GLN A 8 3.71 -14.69 19.35
C GLN A 8 3.13 -13.38 19.89
N GLN A 9 3.22 -13.19 21.19
CA GLN A 9 2.77 -11.93 21.80
C GLN A 9 3.82 -10.83 21.55
N ARG A 10 3.34 -9.63 21.18
CA ARG A 10 4.17 -8.42 21.09
C ARG A 10 4.70 -8.07 22.47
N ASP A 11 5.96 -7.70 22.51
CA ASP A 11 6.55 -7.12 23.71
C ASP A 11 6.06 -5.67 23.86
N ALA A 12 5.44 -5.36 24.99
CA ALA A 12 5.04 -4.02 25.37
C ALA A 12 5.86 -3.58 26.58
N PRO A 13 7.02 -2.91 26.39
CA PRO A 13 7.91 -2.58 27.49
C PRO A 13 7.21 -1.78 28.58
N PRO A 14 7.23 -2.24 29.86
CA PRO A 14 6.48 -1.62 30.95
C PRO A 14 6.80 -0.14 31.14
N ARG A 15 8.06 0.24 30.92
CA ARG A 15 8.50 1.64 31.02
C ARG A 15 7.83 2.55 29.97
N ALA A 16 7.66 2.03 28.74
CA ALA A 16 6.97 2.77 27.68
C ALA A 16 5.46 2.86 27.95
N VAL A 17 4.84 1.77 28.40
CA VAL A 17 3.42 1.77 28.83
C VAL A 17 3.20 2.83 29.89
N TRP A 18 4.00 2.81 30.97
CA TRP A 18 3.91 3.78 32.04
C TRP A 18 4.09 5.24 31.55
N ALA A 19 5.08 5.50 30.69
CA ALA A 19 5.30 6.85 30.16
C ALA A 19 4.10 7.37 29.34
N LEU A 20 3.47 6.49 28.55
CA LEU A 20 2.28 6.83 27.78
C LEU A 20 1.05 7.06 28.68
N GLU A 21 0.85 6.26 29.73
CA GLU A 21 -0.19 6.49 30.72
C GLU A 21 -0.01 7.81 31.47
N GLN A 22 1.21 8.15 31.88
CA GLN A 22 1.51 9.45 32.49
C GLN A 22 1.27 10.65 31.53
N ALA A 23 1.37 10.41 30.22
CA ALA A 23 1.00 11.38 29.20
C ALA A 23 -0.53 11.44 28.93
N GLY A 24 -1.34 10.72 29.70
CA GLY A 24 -2.80 10.72 29.59
C GLY A 24 -3.36 9.77 28.52
N VAL A 25 -2.54 8.86 27.97
CA VAL A 25 -3.01 7.86 27.02
C VAL A 25 -3.80 6.79 27.76
N HIS A 26 -4.96 6.40 27.21
CA HIS A 26 -5.80 5.33 27.75
C HIS A 26 -4.98 4.04 27.98
N PRO A 27 -5.08 3.34 29.12
CA PRO A 27 -4.19 2.22 29.49
C PRO A 27 -4.10 1.12 28.42
N LEU A 28 -5.23 0.71 27.83
CA LEU A 28 -5.22 -0.25 26.73
C LEU A 28 -4.41 0.28 25.53
N LEU A 29 -4.68 1.52 25.10
CA LEU A 29 -3.95 2.12 23.98
C LEU A 29 -2.46 2.31 24.28
N ALA A 30 -2.09 2.65 25.52
CA ALA A 30 -0.70 2.75 25.96
C ALA A 30 0.05 1.43 25.77
N ARG A 31 -0.56 0.31 26.18
CA ARG A 31 -0.03 -1.05 25.96
C ARG A 31 0.12 -1.36 24.48
N LEU A 32 -0.92 -1.09 23.67
CA LEU A 32 -0.93 -1.36 22.25
C LEU A 32 0.10 -0.55 21.48
N PHE A 33 0.24 0.72 21.80
CA PHE A 33 1.23 1.62 21.18
C PHE A 33 2.66 1.26 21.60
N ALA A 34 2.89 0.95 22.87
CA ALA A 34 4.20 0.50 23.35
C ALA A 34 4.64 -0.77 22.63
N GLY A 35 3.72 -1.73 22.39
CA GLY A 35 3.97 -2.95 21.61
C GLY A 35 4.27 -2.69 20.12
N ARG A 36 4.01 -1.49 19.62
CA ARG A 36 4.35 -1.02 18.25
C ARG A 36 5.51 -0.05 18.21
N GLY A 37 6.25 0.03 19.31
CA GLY A 37 7.49 0.79 19.38
C GLY A 37 7.36 2.24 19.82
N VAL A 38 6.16 2.74 20.13
CA VAL A 38 5.98 4.09 20.70
C VAL A 38 6.55 4.14 22.11
N ARG A 39 7.32 5.17 22.41
CA ARG A 39 8.02 5.31 23.70
C ARG A 39 7.55 6.53 24.50
N ALA A 40 7.03 7.55 23.85
CA ALA A 40 6.63 8.81 24.47
C ALA A 40 5.35 9.37 23.86
N GLY A 41 4.60 10.17 24.64
CA GLY A 41 3.31 10.72 24.23
C GLY A 41 3.39 11.70 23.05
N ASP A 42 4.51 12.39 22.86
CA ASP A 42 4.72 13.33 21.75
C ASP A 42 4.81 12.61 20.37
N GLU A 43 5.14 11.32 20.33
CA GLU A 43 5.06 10.51 19.11
C GLU A 43 3.61 10.27 18.66
N LEU A 44 2.64 10.43 19.56
CA LEU A 44 1.22 10.31 19.29
C LEU A 44 0.55 11.67 19.01
N ASP A 45 1.27 12.78 19.17
CA ASP A 45 0.80 14.11 18.77
C ASP A 45 0.69 14.16 17.24
N ASP A 46 -0.53 14.20 16.74
CA ASP A 46 -0.85 14.22 15.32
C ASP A 46 -0.96 15.62 14.74
N GLY A 47 -0.60 16.67 15.51
CA GLY A 47 -0.60 18.06 15.06
C GLY A 47 0.34 18.31 13.89
N LEU A 48 -0.08 19.13 12.91
CA LEU A 48 0.75 19.48 11.74
C LEU A 48 2.06 20.18 12.10
N ALA A 49 2.12 20.86 13.26
CA ALA A 49 3.34 21.47 13.78
C ALA A 49 4.43 20.45 14.15
N ARG A 50 4.07 19.17 14.28
CA ARG A 50 4.97 18.05 14.58
C ARG A 50 5.46 17.30 13.34
N LEU A 51 5.03 17.70 12.14
CA LEU A 51 5.63 17.17 10.91
C LEU A 51 7.12 17.52 10.87
N LEU A 52 7.90 16.59 10.30
CA LEU A 52 9.32 16.84 10.07
C LEU A 52 9.50 18.07 9.17
N PRO A 53 10.53 18.91 9.41
CA PRO A 53 10.76 20.09 8.58
C PRO A 53 11.03 19.73 7.12
N PRO A 54 10.37 20.37 6.13
CA PRO A 54 10.65 20.12 4.71
C PRO A 54 12.12 20.35 4.32
N ALA A 55 12.83 21.24 5.03
CA ALA A 55 14.24 21.52 4.78
C ALA A 55 15.17 20.32 5.05
N GLU A 56 14.74 19.33 5.83
CA GLU A 56 15.51 18.10 6.10
C GLU A 56 15.40 17.09 4.95
N LEU A 57 14.39 17.21 4.08
CA LEU A 57 14.22 16.35 2.91
C LEU A 57 15.14 16.86 1.78
N LEU A 58 16.19 16.10 1.49
CA LEU A 58 17.19 16.47 0.49
C LEU A 58 16.54 16.76 -0.86
N GLY A 59 16.88 17.90 -1.45
CA GLY A 59 16.34 18.37 -2.72
C GLY A 59 15.03 19.16 -2.61
N ALA A 60 14.28 19.10 -1.51
CA ALA A 60 12.98 19.77 -1.40
C ALA A 60 13.08 21.29 -1.55
N GLN A 61 14.09 21.92 -0.94
CA GLN A 61 14.33 23.36 -1.09
C GLN A 61 14.74 23.71 -2.53
N ALA A 62 15.62 22.92 -3.16
CA ALA A 62 16.02 23.13 -4.55
C ALA A 62 14.85 22.97 -5.52
N ALA A 63 14.01 21.95 -5.34
CA ALA A 63 12.78 21.76 -6.11
C ALA A 63 11.82 22.94 -5.92
N ALA A 64 11.66 23.44 -4.68
CA ALA A 64 10.82 24.58 -4.39
C ALA A 64 11.27 25.85 -5.12
N VAL A 65 12.56 26.16 -5.09
CA VAL A 65 13.15 27.29 -5.83
C VAL A 65 12.92 27.12 -7.33
N PHE A 66 13.24 25.94 -7.87
CA PHE A 66 13.08 25.63 -9.30
C PHE A 66 11.61 25.78 -9.77
N LEU A 67 10.67 25.26 -8.98
CA LEU A 67 9.22 25.37 -9.28
C LEU A 67 8.73 26.82 -9.12
N ALA A 68 9.19 27.57 -8.14
CA ALA A 68 8.86 29.00 -7.99
C ALA A 68 9.31 29.82 -9.21
N ASP A 69 10.53 29.56 -9.74
CA ASP A 69 11.03 30.20 -10.95
C ASP A 69 10.23 29.77 -12.20
N SER A 70 9.84 28.50 -12.26
CA SER A 70 9.01 27.97 -13.34
C SER A 70 7.62 28.61 -13.37
N ILE A 71 6.99 28.77 -12.21
CA ILE A 71 5.70 29.46 -12.06
C ILE A 71 5.83 30.94 -12.46
N ALA A 72 6.83 31.63 -11.95
CA ALA A 72 7.05 33.05 -12.23
C ALA A 72 7.29 33.32 -13.72
N THR A 73 7.89 32.37 -14.43
CA THR A 73 8.16 32.46 -15.87
C THR A 73 7.11 31.77 -16.74
N GLN A 74 6.01 31.32 -16.13
CA GLN A 74 4.88 30.65 -16.79
C GLN A 74 5.29 29.44 -17.66
N LYS A 75 6.27 28.68 -17.19
CA LYS A 75 6.69 27.44 -17.85
C LYS A 75 5.57 26.39 -17.80
N ARG A 76 5.48 25.60 -18.85
CA ARG A 76 4.57 24.46 -18.91
C ARG A 76 5.15 23.30 -18.13
N ILE A 77 4.46 22.90 -17.06
CA ILE A 77 4.84 21.82 -16.17
C ILE A 77 3.94 20.62 -16.45
N CYS A 78 4.52 19.50 -16.85
CA CYS A 78 3.81 18.25 -17.02
C CYS A 78 4.19 17.27 -15.90
N ILE A 79 3.19 16.79 -15.15
CA ILE A 79 3.36 15.80 -14.10
C ILE A 79 3.35 14.41 -14.74
N VAL A 80 4.39 13.62 -14.50
CA VAL A 80 4.48 12.21 -14.91
C VAL A 80 4.21 11.34 -13.70
N ALA A 81 3.00 10.79 -13.62
CA ALA A 81 2.52 10.01 -12.48
C ALA A 81 2.79 8.52 -12.66
N ASP A 82 2.86 7.77 -11.55
CA ASP A 82 2.73 6.32 -11.60
C ASP A 82 1.26 5.90 -11.81
N TYR A 83 1.04 4.63 -12.17
CA TYR A 83 -0.26 4.06 -12.56
C TYR A 83 -1.00 3.38 -11.40
N ASP A 84 -0.71 3.76 -10.16
CA ASP A 84 -1.42 3.26 -8.97
C ASP A 84 -2.08 4.40 -8.15
N CYS A 85 -2.62 4.07 -6.98
CA CYS A 85 -3.32 5.03 -6.15
C CYS A 85 -2.40 6.09 -5.56
N ASP A 86 -1.13 5.76 -5.23
CA ASP A 86 -0.17 6.74 -4.74
C ASP A 86 0.22 7.70 -5.87
N GLY A 87 0.58 7.19 -7.04
CA GLY A 87 0.86 8.02 -8.22
C GLY A 87 -0.31 8.91 -8.61
N ALA A 88 -1.55 8.39 -8.59
CA ALA A 88 -2.75 9.17 -8.89
C ALA A 88 -3.02 10.29 -7.88
N THR A 89 -2.89 9.99 -6.57
CA THR A 89 -3.04 11.00 -5.51
C THR A 89 -1.91 12.00 -5.52
N ALA A 90 -0.68 11.57 -5.78
CA ALA A 90 0.49 12.45 -5.93
C ALA A 90 0.34 13.41 -7.11
N CYS A 91 -0.18 12.94 -8.25
CA CYS A 91 -0.53 13.76 -9.39
C CYS A 91 -1.60 14.81 -9.05
N ALA A 92 -2.67 14.38 -8.38
CA ALA A 92 -3.75 15.29 -7.96
C ALA A 92 -3.24 16.33 -6.95
N VAL A 93 -2.41 15.93 -5.98
CA VAL A 93 -1.77 16.84 -5.01
C VAL A 93 -0.84 17.83 -5.72
N ALA A 94 -0.02 17.37 -6.67
CA ALA A 94 0.87 18.22 -7.46
C ALA A 94 0.09 19.29 -8.23
N LEU A 95 -0.89 18.89 -9.04
CA LEU A 95 -1.66 19.80 -9.89
C LEU A 95 -2.49 20.79 -9.06
N ARG A 96 -3.20 20.31 -8.03
CA ARG A 96 -3.96 21.18 -7.13
C ARG A 96 -3.05 22.12 -6.34
N GLY A 97 -1.96 21.59 -5.80
CA GLY A 97 -1.01 22.38 -5.01
C GLY A 97 -0.28 23.45 -5.81
N LEU A 98 0.20 23.12 -7.01
CA LEU A 98 0.85 24.09 -7.89
C LEU A 98 -0.14 25.19 -8.33
N ARG A 99 -1.39 24.85 -8.64
CA ARG A 99 -2.45 25.84 -8.94
C ARG A 99 -2.71 26.76 -7.74
N LEU A 100 -2.86 26.19 -6.54
CA LEU A 100 -3.02 26.99 -5.32
C LEU A 100 -1.83 27.92 -5.06
N LEU A 101 -0.62 27.52 -5.46
CA LEU A 101 0.62 28.30 -5.29
C LEU A 101 0.94 29.24 -6.47
N GLY A 102 -0.01 29.41 -7.40
CA GLY A 102 0.05 30.46 -8.42
C GLY A 102 0.46 30.00 -9.82
N ALA A 103 0.53 28.69 -10.09
CA ALA A 103 0.68 28.23 -11.45
C ALA A 103 -0.58 28.58 -12.26
N ALA A 104 -0.40 29.16 -13.44
CA ALA A 104 -1.50 29.64 -14.28
C ALA A 104 -2.27 28.46 -14.89
N ASP A 105 -3.59 28.66 -15.10
CA ASP A 105 -4.40 27.70 -15.83
C ASP A 105 -3.84 27.53 -17.26
N GLY A 106 -3.76 26.28 -17.71
CA GLY A 106 -3.19 25.94 -19.03
C GLY A 106 -1.67 25.74 -19.05
N THR A 107 -0.95 26.04 -17.93
CA THR A 107 0.48 25.71 -17.81
C THR A 107 0.73 24.36 -17.13
N LEU A 108 -0.31 23.71 -16.62
CA LEU A 108 -0.23 22.43 -15.93
C LEU A 108 -0.86 21.32 -16.76
N GLY A 109 -0.13 20.23 -16.91
CA GLY A 109 -0.61 19.01 -17.53
C GLY A 109 -0.14 17.77 -16.81
N HIS A 110 -0.58 16.59 -17.24
CA HIS A 110 -0.09 15.33 -16.72
C HIS A 110 -0.11 14.22 -17.78
N VAL A 111 0.71 13.21 -17.54
CA VAL A 111 0.80 11.97 -18.31
C VAL A 111 0.91 10.81 -17.33
N VAL A 112 0.25 9.71 -17.66
CA VAL A 112 0.33 8.45 -16.92
C VAL A 112 0.76 7.34 -17.86
N PRO A 113 1.74 6.51 -17.51
CA PRO A 113 2.09 5.33 -18.30
C PRO A 113 0.93 4.34 -18.36
N ASP A 114 0.70 3.75 -19.54
CA ASP A 114 -0.02 2.50 -19.62
C ASP A 114 0.95 1.37 -19.19
N ARG A 115 0.60 0.66 -18.13
CA ARG A 115 1.43 -0.40 -17.54
C ARG A 115 1.77 -1.50 -18.54
N ALA A 116 0.84 -1.87 -19.42
CA ALA A 116 1.03 -2.95 -20.38
C ALA A 116 1.94 -2.53 -21.55
N VAL A 117 1.93 -1.24 -21.92
CA VAL A 117 2.62 -0.70 -23.09
C VAL A 117 3.96 -0.07 -22.75
N HIS A 118 3.99 0.79 -21.71
CA HIS A 118 5.12 1.69 -21.47
C HIS A 118 6.07 1.21 -20.36
N GLY A 119 5.64 0.22 -19.55
CA GLY A 119 6.38 -0.23 -18.38
C GLY A 119 6.28 0.75 -17.20
N TYR A 120 7.29 0.75 -16.33
CA TYR A 120 7.31 1.52 -15.10
C TYR A 120 8.19 2.77 -15.23
N GLY A 121 7.72 3.88 -14.67
CA GLY A 121 8.48 5.12 -14.48
C GLY A 121 8.64 5.96 -15.74
N LEU A 122 9.50 6.97 -15.67
CA LEU A 122 9.80 7.86 -16.79
C LEU A 122 10.73 7.13 -17.78
N THR A 123 10.16 6.52 -18.82
CA THR A 123 10.90 5.95 -19.95
C THR A 123 11.01 6.96 -21.11
N PRO A 124 11.92 6.76 -22.09
CA PRO A 124 11.94 7.60 -23.31
C PRO A 124 10.57 7.68 -24.01
N ALA A 125 9.83 6.59 -24.10
CA ALA A 125 8.48 6.57 -24.69
C ALA A 125 7.48 7.45 -23.93
N ILE A 126 7.59 7.53 -22.61
CA ILE A 126 6.73 8.42 -21.79
C ILE A 126 7.13 9.89 -21.98
N VAL A 127 8.43 10.17 -22.14
CA VAL A 127 8.89 11.51 -22.51
C VAL A 127 8.29 11.93 -23.85
N ASP A 128 8.35 11.05 -24.86
CA ASP A 128 7.76 11.32 -26.18
C ASP A 128 6.24 11.54 -26.11
N LEU A 129 5.53 10.77 -25.27
CA LEU A 129 4.11 10.99 -25.02
C LEU A 129 3.85 12.37 -24.38
N ALA A 130 4.68 12.79 -23.43
CA ALA A 130 4.56 14.10 -22.79
C ALA A 130 4.81 15.26 -23.76
N MET A 131 5.59 15.06 -24.84
CA MET A 131 5.86 16.07 -25.86
C MET A 131 4.61 16.60 -26.56
N ALA A 132 3.51 15.84 -26.58
CA ALA A 132 2.22 16.33 -27.09
C ALA A 132 1.73 17.59 -26.36
N GLN A 133 2.13 17.76 -25.09
CA GLN A 133 1.80 18.93 -24.25
C GLN A 133 2.89 20.02 -24.31
N ARG A 134 3.98 19.77 -25.03
CA ARG A 134 5.16 20.66 -25.18
C ARG A 134 5.64 21.20 -23.81
N PRO A 135 6.02 20.33 -22.85
CA PRO A 135 6.42 20.75 -21.53
C PRO A 135 7.79 21.45 -21.56
N ASP A 136 7.97 22.46 -20.72
CA ASP A 136 9.28 23.05 -20.41
C ASP A 136 9.92 22.30 -19.22
N VAL A 137 9.08 21.68 -18.38
CA VAL A 137 9.47 20.94 -17.17
C VAL A 137 8.65 19.67 -17.06
N LEU A 138 9.31 18.54 -16.82
CA LEU A 138 8.70 17.31 -16.34
C LEU A 138 8.91 17.21 -14.83
N VAL A 139 7.85 16.91 -14.09
CA VAL A 139 7.91 16.56 -12.67
C VAL A 139 7.39 15.15 -12.51
N THR A 140 8.26 14.21 -12.15
CA THR A 140 7.80 12.85 -11.83
C THR A 140 7.23 12.84 -10.42
N VAL A 141 6.15 12.07 -10.22
CA VAL A 141 5.58 11.83 -8.89
C VAL A 141 5.42 10.34 -8.69
N ASP A 142 5.96 9.84 -7.58
CA ASP A 142 5.94 8.42 -7.22
C ASP A 142 6.73 7.53 -8.19
N ASN A 143 7.64 8.11 -8.95
CA ASN A 143 8.55 7.42 -9.86
C ASN A 143 9.73 8.30 -10.23
N GLY A 144 10.72 7.74 -10.92
CA GLY A 144 11.76 8.53 -11.58
C GLY A 144 13.15 8.36 -11.01
N ILE A 145 13.34 7.91 -9.77
CA ILE A 145 14.69 7.75 -9.16
C ILE A 145 15.56 6.73 -9.91
N ALA A 146 14.95 5.76 -10.56
CA ALA A 146 15.62 4.75 -11.37
C ALA A 146 15.52 5.01 -12.89
N SER A 147 14.93 6.13 -13.31
CA SER A 147 14.62 6.45 -14.72
C SER A 147 15.80 7.13 -15.44
N ILE A 148 16.97 6.47 -15.46
CA ILE A 148 18.21 7.03 -16.02
C ILE A 148 18.03 7.44 -17.49
N GLU A 149 17.54 6.51 -18.32
CA GLU A 149 17.39 6.70 -19.77
C GLU A 149 16.32 7.75 -20.10
N GLY A 150 15.17 7.72 -19.39
CA GLY A 150 14.09 8.67 -19.62
C GLY A 150 14.48 10.10 -19.26
N VAL A 151 15.20 10.29 -18.14
CA VAL A 151 15.72 11.60 -17.74
C VAL A 151 16.75 12.10 -18.76
N ALA A 152 17.68 11.24 -19.22
CA ALA A 152 18.65 11.60 -20.22
C ALA A 152 17.98 11.99 -21.56
N HIS A 153 16.93 11.26 -21.97
CA HIS A 153 16.17 11.56 -23.17
C HIS A 153 15.45 12.92 -23.06
N ALA A 154 14.76 13.19 -21.94
CA ALA A 154 14.12 14.47 -21.70
C ALA A 154 15.10 15.65 -21.76
N ARG A 155 16.27 15.50 -21.13
CA ARG A 155 17.32 16.51 -21.17
C ARG A 155 17.91 16.74 -22.56
N ALA A 156 18.07 15.68 -23.35
CA ALA A 156 18.50 15.79 -24.73
C ALA A 156 17.50 16.59 -25.60
N LEU A 157 16.21 16.56 -25.24
CA LEU A 157 15.16 17.38 -25.86
C LEU A 157 15.08 18.80 -25.28
N GLY A 158 15.96 19.17 -24.36
CA GLY A 158 15.96 20.49 -23.72
C GLY A 158 14.90 20.68 -22.61
N ILE A 159 14.29 19.59 -22.13
CA ILE A 159 13.28 19.62 -21.09
C ILE A 159 13.95 19.45 -19.71
N ALA A 160 13.62 20.32 -18.78
CA ALA A 160 14.08 20.19 -17.40
C ALA A 160 13.29 19.08 -16.66
N VAL A 161 13.98 18.35 -15.78
CA VAL A 161 13.36 17.24 -15.03
C VAL A 161 13.54 17.45 -13.52
N VAL A 162 12.43 17.40 -12.79
CA VAL A 162 12.39 17.33 -11.32
C VAL A 162 11.85 15.96 -10.94
N VAL A 163 12.65 15.16 -10.24
CA VAL A 163 12.22 13.85 -9.74
C VAL A 163 11.69 13.99 -8.33
N THR A 164 10.44 13.58 -8.08
CA THR A 164 9.89 13.36 -6.74
C THR A 164 9.47 11.91 -6.61
N ASP A 165 10.14 11.17 -5.74
CA ASP A 165 9.99 9.73 -5.63
C ASP A 165 10.36 9.26 -4.22
N HIS A 166 9.97 8.05 -3.86
CA HIS A 166 10.31 7.42 -2.57
C HIS A 166 10.94 6.02 -2.74
N HIS A 167 10.96 5.50 -3.95
CA HIS A 167 11.55 4.20 -4.26
C HIS A 167 13.07 4.20 -4.04
N LEU A 168 13.66 2.99 -4.02
CA LEU A 168 15.10 2.84 -3.92
C LEU A 168 15.75 3.21 -5.26
N PRO A 169 16.94 3.88 -5.23
CA PRO A 169 17.70 4.17 -6.42
C PRO A 169 18.12 2.92 -7.19
N ALA A 170 18.40 3.09 -8.49
CA ALA A 170 18.96 2.03 -9.33
C ALA A 170 20.37 1.63 -8.86
N LEU A 171 20.69 0.33 -9.02
CA LEU A 171 22.01 -0.21 -8.80
C LEU A 171 22.61 -0.65 -10.14
N GLN A 172 23.87 -0.29 -10.37
CA GLN A 172 24.68 -0.82 -11.46
C GLN A 172 25.86 -1.58 -10.84
N GLY A 173 25.76 -2.91 -10.77
CA GLY A 173 26.55 -3.69 -9.83
C GLY A 173 26.20 -3.31 -8.39
N ASP A 174 27.21 -2.97 -7.60
CA ASP A 174 27.06 -2.49 -6.21
C ASP A 174 27.03 -0.95 -6.09
N VAL A 175 27.04 -0.24 -7.21
CA VAL A 175 27.08 1.23 -7.23
C VAL A 175 25.68 1.79 -7.41
N ILE A 176 25.29 2.72 -6.53
CA ILE A 176 24.05 3.47 -6.68
C ILE A 176 24.20 4.46 -7.83
N VAL A 177 23.27 4.42 -8.78
CA VAL A 177 23.22 5.34 -9.92
C VAL A 177 21.94 6.17 -9.82
N LEU A 178 22.10 7.49 -9.92
CA LEU A 178 20.99 8.44 -9.96
C LEU A 178 20.82 9.01 -11.36
N PRO A 179 19.59 9.35 -11.79
CA PRO A 179 19.36 10.04 -13.05
C PRO A 179 19.94 11.45 -12.99
N ASP A 180 20.43 11.96 -14.14
CA ASP A 180 20.95 13.33 -14.28
C ASP A 180 19.80 14.35 -14.38
N ALA A 181 18.91 14.36 -13.38
CA ALA A 181 17.80 15.30 -13.28
C ALA A 181 18.28 16.67 -12.75
N ASN A 182 17.50 17.73 -13.04
CA ASN A 182 17.79 19.06 -12.50
C ASN A 182 17.69 19.09 -10.98
N VAL A 183 16.73 18.36 -10.42
CA VAL A 183 16.56 18.18 -8.97
C VAL A 183 16.00 16.78 -8.70
N ILE A 184 16.48 16.15 -7.63
CA ILE A 184 15.94 14.90 -7.11
C ILE A 184 15.48 15.12 -5.67
N VAL A 185 14.22 14.79 -5.38
CA VAL A 185 13.64 14.77 -4.04
C VAL A 185 13.22 13.35 -3.72
N ASN A 186 13.99 12.68 -2.88
CA ASN A 186 13.71 11.31 -2.48
C ASN A 186 14.30 11.04 -1.09
N PRO A 187 13.52 10.56 -0.10
CA PRO A 187 14.04 10.29 1.24
C PRO A 187 15.09 9.17 1.25
N ASN A 188 15.10 8.30 0.23
CA ASN A 188 16.00 7.13 0.11
C ASN A 188 17.22 7.38 -0.79
N GLN A 189 17.38 8.60 -1.36
CA GLN A 189 18.59 8.94 -2.12
C GLN A 189 19.80 9.05 -1.20
N PRO A 190 21.03 8.76 -1.71
CA PRO A 190 22.26 8.94 -0.96
C PRO A 190 22.39 10.34 -0.39
N GLY A 191 22.85 10.43 0.87
CA GLY A 191 23.06 11.71 1.56
C GLY A 191 21.80 12.38 2.11
N CYS A 192 20.61 11.82 1.91
CA CYS A 192 19.39 12.32 2.54
C CYS A 192 19.32 11.86 4.00
N ASN A 193 19.19 12.79 4.92
CA ASN A 193 19.08 12.54 6.37
C ASN A 193 17.65 12.67 6.90
N PHE A 194 16.66 12.84 6.03
CA PHE A 194 15.25 12.92 6.43
C PHE A 194 14.84 11.67 7.21
N ALA A 195 14.29 11.87 8.41
CA ALA A 195 14.08 10.76 9.35
C ALA A 195 12.97 9.79 8.90
N SER A 196 11.94 10.28 8.19
CA SER A 196 10.87 9.43 7.64
C SER A 196 11.28 8.89 6.26
N LYS A 197 11.99 7.74 6.26
CA LYS A 197 12.39 7.04 5.03
C LYS A 197 11.21 6.36 4.32
N ASN A 198 10.07 6.32 4.97
CA ASN A 198 8.88 5.62 4.52
C ASN A 198 7.79 6.56 3.99
N LEU A 199 8.12 7.82 3.61
CA LEU A 199 7.14 8.65 2.91
C LEU A 199 6.67 7.94 1.64
N ALA A 200 5.37 8.00 1.36
CA ALA A 200 4.81 7.64 0.05
C ALA A 200 5.11 8.74 -0.98
N GLY A 201 4.99 8.46 -2.28
CA GLY A 201 5.22 9.43 -3.35
C GLY A 201 4.37 10.69 -3.20
N VAL A 202 3.10 10.55 -2.83
CA VAL A 202 2.21 11.68 -2.51
C VAL A 202 2.73 12.51 -1.34
N GLY A 203 3.31 11.88 -0.34
CA GLY A 203 3.93 12.53 0.81
C GLY A 203 5.14 13.35 0.39
N VAL A 204 6.01 12.82 -0.47
CA VAL A 204 7.18 13.54 -1.02
C VAL A 204 6.72 14.79 -1.77
N MET A 205 5.73 14.66 -2.66
CA MET A 205 5.20 15.81 -3.39
C MET A 205 4.56 16.84 -2.46
N PHE A 206 3.84 16.42 -1.42
CA PHE A 206 3.28 17.33 -0.43
C PHE A 206 4.37 18.12 0.31
N TYR A 207 5.49 17.49 0.66
CA TYR A 207 6.65 18.17 1.26
C TYR A 207 7.30 19.19 0.32
N VAL A 208 7.38 18.90 -0.97
CA VAL A 208 7.83 19.86 -2.00
C VAL A 208 6.91 21.08 -2.03
N LEU A 209 5.58 20.89 -1.97
CA LEU A 209 4.62 22.00 -1.93
C LEU A 209 4.73 22.83 -0.65
N LEU A 210 5.01 22.21 0.50
CA LEU A 210 5.28 22.94 1.75
C LEU A 210 6.53 23.81 1.63
N ALA A 211 7.61 23.28 1.04
CA ALA A 211 8.84 24.03 0.77
C ALA A 211 8.59 25.17 -0.25
N LEU A 212 7.83 24.89 -1.33
CA LEU A 212 7.49 25.89 -2.34
C LEU A 212 6.70 27.06 -1.73
N ARG A 213 5.71 26.77 -0.87
CA ARG A 213 4.99 27.83 -0.14
C ARG A 213 5.93 28.67 0.71
N ALA A 214 6.92 28.06 1.37
CA ALA A 214 7.91 28.79 2.16
C ALA A 214 8.76 29.73 1.27
N VAL A 215 9.27 29.23 0.14
CA VAL A 215 10.05 30.02 -0.84
C VAL A 215 9.22 31.21 -1.37
N LEU A 216 7.96 30.99 -1.74
CA LEU A 216 7.08 32.07 -2.23
C LEU A 216 6.81 33.13 -1.15
N ARG A 217 6.78 32.73 0.12
CA ARG A 217 6.70 33.67 1.24
C ARG A 217 8.00 34.47 1.41
N GLU A 218 9.15 33.83 1.37
CA GLU A 218 10.46 34.46 1.45
C GLU A 218 10.67 35.48 0.33
N ARG A 219 10.14 35.17 -0.87
CA ARG A 219 10.15 36.07 -2.04
C ARG A 219 9.09 37.20 -1.97
N GLY A 220 8.25 37.23 -0.94
CA GLY A 220 7.18 38.21 -0.81
C GLY A 220 6.00 38.04 -1.78
N VAL A 221 5.95 36.91 -2.53
CA VAL A 221 4.82 36.57 -3.42
C VAL A 221 3.58 36.21 -2.59
N LEU A 222 3.80 35.55 -1.47
CA LEU A 222 2.76 35.19 -0.50
C LEU A 222 3.03 35.84 0.85
N THR A 223 1.97 36.17 1.57
CA THR A 223 2.04 36.62 2.98
C THR A 223 1.41 35.54 3.88
N VAL A 224 1.51 35.72 5.20
CA VAL A 224 0.81 34.85 6.17
C VAL A 224 -0.71 34.86 5.95
N GLN A 225 -1.26 35.97 5.48
CA GLN A 225 -2.69 36.14 5.23
C GLN A 225 -3.15 35.61 3.88
N THR A 226 -2.30 35.68 2.84
CA THR A 226 -2.66 35.27 1.47
C THR A 226 -2.18 33.87 1.09
N GLN A 227 -1.33 33.25 1.90
CA GLN A 227 -0.85 31.90 1.62
C GLN A 227 -1.99 30.88 1.62
N PRO A 228 -2.03 29.96 0.63
CA PRO A 228 -3.06 28.94 0.58
C PRO A 228 -2.91 27.90 1.69
N ARG A 229 -4.02 27.32 2.08
CA ARG A 229 -4.08 26.23 3.04
C ARG A 229 -3.81 24.90 2.35
N LEU A 230 -2.54 24.46 2.36
CA LEU A 230 -2.15 23.17 1.76
C LEU A 230 -2.68 21.96 2.55
N ASP A 231 -3.07 22.15 3.80
CA ASP A 231 -3.77 21.13 4.58
C ASP A 231 -5.09 20.69 3.92
N ALA A 232 -5.65 21.48 2.99
CA ALA A 232 -6.79 21.11 2.17
C ALA A 232 -6.53 19.88 1.26
N LEU A 233 -5.28 19.50 1.07
CA LEU A 233 -4.87 18.35 0.24
C LEU A 233 -4.63 17.07 1.06
N LEU A 234 -4.75 17.13 2.39
CA LEU A 234 -4.36 16.01 3.27
C LEU A 234 -5.28 14.79 3.19
N ASP A 235 -6.50 14.93 2.69
CA ASP A 235 -7.37 13.79 2.37
C ASP A 235 -6.78 12.93 1.24
N LEU A 236 -6.22 13.56 0.21
CA LEU A 236 -5.51 12.88 -0.89
C LEU A 236 -4.17 12.30 -0.40
N VAL A 237 -3.40 13.06 0.39
CA VAL A 237 -2.12 12.60 0.95
C VAL A 237 -2.33 11.38 1.83
N ALA A 238 -3.37 11.38 2.67
CA ALA A 238 -3.69 10.24 3.52
C ALA A 238 -4.12 9.00 2.71
N LEU A 239 -4.91 9.20 1.66
CA LEU A 239 -5.35 8.13 0.78
C LEU A 239 -4.17 7.44 0.09
N GLY A 240 -3.28 8.20 -0.58
CA GLY A 240 -2.11 7.64 -1.24
C GLY A 240 -1.16 6.96 -0.26
N THR A 241 -0.82 7.62 0.86
CA THR A 241 0.06 7.06 1.90
C THR A 241 -0.39 5.68 2.40
N VAL A 242 -1.70 5.50 2.62
CA VAL A 242 -2.22 4.20 3.08
C VAL A 242 -2.32 3.19 1.94
N ALA A 243 -2.69 3.64 0.74
CA ALA A 243 -2.86 2.75 -0.42
C ALA A 243 -1.54 2.19 -0.94
N ASP A 244 -0.43 2.90 -0.77
CA ASP A 244 0.92 2.45 -1.13
C ASP A 244 1.51 1.43 -0.12
N VAL A 245 0.84 1.24 1.02
CA VAL A 245 1.26 0.26 2.04
C VAL A 245 2.63 0.55 2.64
N VAL A 246 3.07 1.81 2.64
CA VAL A 246 4.30 2.23 3.34
C VAL A 246 4.18 2.08 4.85
N LYS A 247 5.31 1.92 5.53
CA LYS A 247 5.32 1.87 6.99
C LYS A 247 4.74 3.15 7.58
N LEU A 248 3.79 3.01 8.49
CA LEU A 248 3.18 4.12 9.20
C LEU A 248 4.06 4.54 10.40
N ASP A 249 5.23 5.12 10.09
CA ASP A 249 6.04 5.81 11.10
C ASP A 249 5.29 7.04 11.67
N ALA A 250 5.87 7.71 12.66
CA ALA A 250 5.19 8.82 13.33
C ALA A 250 4.81 9.96 12.36
N ASN A 251 5.64 10.22 11.34
CA ASN A 251 5.37 11.27 10.36
C ASN A 251 4.21 10.90 9.41
N ASN A 252 4.22 9.68 8.88
CA ASN A 252 3.12 9.16 8.05
C ASN A 252 1.81 9.08 8.84
N ARG A 253 1.85 8.63 10.12
CA ARG A 253 0.65 8.63 10.97
C ARG A 253 0.05 10.02 11.14
N ARG A 254 0.88 11.08 11.29
CA ARG A 254 0.42 12.46 11.36
C ARG A 254 -0.30 12.90 10.09
N LEU A 255 0.28 12.63 8.93
CA LEU A 255 -0.33 12.94 7.62
C LEU A 255 -1.69 12.23 7.49
N VAL A 256 -1.74 10.94 7.77
CA VAL A 256 -2.96 10.12 7.69
C VAL A 256 -4.01 10.58 8.71
N ALA A 257 -3.61 10.84 9.96
CA ALA A 257 -4.53 11.31 11.00
C ALA A 257 -5.18 12.64 10.62
N GLN A 258 -4.41 13.58 10.09
CA GLN A 258 -4.93 14.88 9.66
C GLN A 258 -5.85 14.76 8.45
N GLY A 259 -5.55 13.90 7.48
CA GLY A 259 -6.46 13.60 6.37
C GLY A 259 -7.78 12.99 6.85
N LEU A 260 -7.71 12.00 7.74
CA LEU A 260 -8.91 11.38 8.33
C LEU A 260 -9.75 12.38 9.14
N LYS A 261 -9.12 13.29 9.92
CA LYS A 261 -9.83 14.35 10.64
C LYS A 261 -10.61 15.25 9.69
N ARG A 262 -10.01 15.63 8.56
CA ARG A 262 -10.68 16.45 7.53
C ARG A 262 -11.86 15.71 6.92
N ILE A 263 -11.70 14.45 6.54
CA ILE A 263 -12.78 13.64 5.97
C ILE A 263 -13.93 13.49 6.95
N ARG A 264 -13.64 13.18 8.22
CA ARG A 264 -14.66 13.06 9.29
C ARG A 264 -15.42 14.37 9.52
N ALA A 265 -14.75 15.51 9.31
CA ALA A 265 -15.35 16.84 9.38
C ALA A 265 -16.09 17.27 8.08
N GLY A 266 -16.14 16.42 7.05
CA GLY A 266 -16.75 16.74 5.76
C GLY A 266 -15.92 17.67 4.86
N ALA A 267 -14.67 17.97 5.23
CA ALA A 267 -13.78 18.86 4.50
C ALA A 267 -12.80 18.06 3.60
N MET A 268 -13.31 17.44 2.55
CA MET A 268 -12.56 16.59 1.62
C MET A 268 -12.86 16.98 0.17
N GLN A 269 -12.04 16.47 -0.76
CA GLN A 269 -12.24 16.66 -2.19
C GLN A 269 -13.50 15.91 -2.66
N PRO A 270 -14.26 16.45 -3.65
CA PRO A 270 -15.48 15.81 -4.17
C PRO A 270 -15.26 14.37 -4.64
N GLY A 271 -14.12 14.07 -5.29
CA GLY A 271 -13.76 12.71 -5.71
C GLY A 271 -13.60 11.74 -4.54
N VAL A 272 -12.99 12.17 -3.44
CA VAL A 272 -12.86 11.35 -2.23
C VAL A 272 -14.23 11.07 -1.62
N ALA A 273 -15.10 12.08 -1.52
CA ALA A 273 -16.47 11.93 -1.04
C ALA A 273 -17.28 10.95 -1.91
N ALA A 274 -17.16 11.05 -3.22
CA ALA A 274 -17.84 10.17 -4.17
C ALA A 274 -17.35 8.72 -4.06
N LEU A 275 -16.04 8.50 -3.84
CA LEU A 275 -15.48 7.16 -3.61
C LEU A 275 -15.99 6.54 -2.31
N PHE A 276 -16.11 7.30 -1.22
CA PHE A 276 -16.75 6.83 0.01
C PHE A 276 -18.22 6.42 -0.24
N ALA A 277 -18.98 7.25 -0.98
CA ALA A 277 -20.39 6.99 -1.27
C ALA A 277 -20.58 5.68 -2.06
N VAL A 278 -19.82 5.47 -3.17
CA VAL A 278 -19.94 4.23 -3.98
C VAL A 278 -19.41 3.00 -3.24
N ALA A 279 -18.50 3.19 -2.26
CA ALA A 279 -18.02 2.13 -1.39
C ALA A 279 -19.01 1.78 -0.28
N GLY A 280 -20.09 2.53 -0.08
CA GLY A 280 -21.04 2.36 1.02
C GLY A 280 -20.38 2.61 2.39
N ARG A 281 -19.43 3.55 2.46
CA ARG A 281 -18.70 3.89 3.68
C ARG A 281 -19.10 5.27 4.21
N GLU A 282 -19.24 5.36 5.52
CA GLU A 282 -19.59 6.61 6.19
C GLU A 282 -18.33 7.46 6.44
N THR A 283 -18.29 8.66 5.87
CA THR A 283 -17.16 9.58 6.03
C THR A 283 -16.92 9.98 7.49
N ARG A 284 -17.96 10.08 8.32
CA ARG A 284 -17.84 10.40 9.75
C ARG A 284 -17.06 9.35 10.55
N ARG A 285 -17.05 8.11 10.06
CA ARG A 285 -16.32 6.97 10.66
C ARG A 285 -15.11 6.55 9.83
N ALA A 286 -14.67 7.40 8.90
CA ALA A 286 -13.54 7.09 8.02
C ALA A 286 -12.32 6.63 8.82
N SER A 287 -11.66 5.59 8.33
CA SER A 287 -10.49 4.97 8.94
C SER A 287 -9.41 4.68 7.89
N ALA A 288 -8.19 4.40 8.31
CA ALA A 288 -7.14 3.96 7.40
C ALA A 288 -7.53 2.66 6.65
N PHE A 289 -8.34 1.80 7.27
CA PHE A 289 -8.88 0.61 6.62
C PHE A 289 -9.69 0.94 5.36
N ASP A 290 -10.50 2.00 5.39
CA ASP A 290 -11.30 2.41 4.23
C ASP A 290 -10.42 2.84 3.06
N PHE A 291 -9.29 3.49 3.32
CA PHE A 291 -8.32 3.84 2.28
C PHE A 291 -7.71 2.60 1.63
N GLY A 292 -7.18 1.67 2.43
CA GLY A 292 -6.50 0.48 1.92
C GLY A 292 -7.42 -0.56 1.27
N PHE A 293 -8.66 -0.69 1.76
CA PHE A 293 -9.56 -1.79 1.36
C PHE A 293 -10.83 -1.35 0.63
N ALA A 294 -11.17 -0.07 0.65
CA ALA A 294 -12.33 0.43 -0.05
C ALA A 294 -11.96 1.42 -1.17
N LEU A 295 -11.28 2.53 -0.89
CA LEU A 295 -11.01 3.58 -1.87
C LEU A 295 -9.84 3.24 -2.80
N GLY A 296 -8.66 2.92 -2.23
CA GLY A 296 -7.44 2.58 -2.99
C GLY A 296 -7.65 1.49 -4.03
N PRO A 297 -8.31 0.36 -3.70
CA PRO A 297 -8.59 -0.69 -4.68
C PRO A 297 -9.42 -0.24 -5.88
N ARG A 298 -10.32 0.75 -5.74
CA ARG A 298 -11.11 1.30 -6.85
C ARG A 298 -10.25 2.11 -7.81
N ILE A 299 -9.34 2.92 -7.28
CA ILE A 299 -8.37 3.68 -8.10
C ILE A 299 -7.38 2.70 -8.75
N ASN A 300 -6.79 1.79 -7.98
CA ASN A 300 -5.83 0.81 -8.47
C ASN A 300 -6.39 -0.10 -9.57
N ALA A 301 -7.71 -0.36 -9.58
CA ALA A 301 -8.33 -1.18 -10.61
C ALA A 301 -8.27 -0.52 -11.99
N ALA A 302 -8.36 0.81 -12.07
CA ALA A 302 -8.21 1.54 -13.33
C ALA A 302 -6.83 1.31 -13.96
N GLY A 303 -5.74 1.41 -13.21
CA GLY A 303 -4.39 1.15 -13.71
C GLY A 303 -4.07 -0.33 -14.02
N ARG A 304 -5.03 -1.25 -13.78
CA ARG A 304 -4.88 -2.69 -14.07
C ARG A 304 -5.70 -3.16 -15.24
N LEU A 305 -6.90 -2.63 -15.42
CA LEU A 305 -7.88 -3.10 -16.40
C LEU A 305 -8.37 -2.00 -17.34
N ALA A 306 -8.02 -0.73 -17.09
CA ALA A 306 -8.49 0.42 -17.86
C ALA A 306 -7.41 1.52 -17.91
N ASP A 307 -7.82 2.78 -17.86
CA ASP A 307 -6.95 3.96 -17.86
C ASP A 307 -6.92 4.62 -16.47
N MET A 308 -5.73 4.74 -15.89
CA MET A 308 -5.52 5.44 -14.61
C MET A 308 -5.94 6.93 -14.68
N GLY A 309 -5.97 7.52 -15.86
CA GLY A 309 -6.50 8.88 -16.06
C GLY A 309 -7.91 9.07 -15.48
N LEU A 310 -8.75 8.02 -15.44
CA LEU A 310 -10.06 8.05 -14.78
C LEU A 310 -9.94 8.30 -13.27
N GLY A 311 -8.97 7.64 -12.61
CA GLY A 311 -8.69 7.84 -11.20
C GLY A 311 -8.23 9.26 -10.91
N ILE A 312 -7.27 9.76 -11.67
CA ILE A 312 -6.77 11.15 -11.55
C ILE A 312 -7.88 12.17 -11.82
N ALA A 313 -8.69 11.97 -12.87
CA ALA A 313 -9.82 12.85 -13.17
C ALA A 313 -10.85 12.90 -12.02
N CYS A 314 -11.12 11.75 -11.37
CA CYS A 314 -11.99 11.69 -10.19
C CYS A 314 -11.43 12.53 -9.02
N LEU A 315 -10.11 12.47 -8.79
CA LEU A 315 -9.45 13.21 -7.70
C LEU A 315 -9.25 14.70 -8.01
N LEU A 316 -9.29 15.09 -9.28
CA LEU A 316 -9.06 16.47 -9.74
C LEU A 316 -10.35 17.28 -9.93
N THR A 317 -11.49 16.65 -10.16
CA THR A 317 -12.71 17.40 -10.40
C THR A 317 -13.23 18.09 -9.14
N ASP A 318 -13.73 19.32 -9.30
CA ASP A 318 -14.44 20.05 -8.24
C ASP A 318 -15.97 19.97 -8.43
N ASP A 319 -16.42 19.40 -9.56
CA ASP A 319 -17.82 19.11 -9.84
C ASP A 319 -18.25 17.79 -9.17
N THR A 320 -19.18 17.90 -8.22
CA THR A 320 -19.70 16.75 -7.45
C THR A 320 -20.43 15.73 -8.32
N SER A 321 -21.13 16.16 -9.38
CA SER A 321 -21.84 15.27 -10.31
C SER A 321 -20.83 14.47 -11.12
N ARG A 322 -19.81 15.14 -11.65
CA ARG A 322 -18.73 14.49 -12.39
C ARG A 322 -17.93 13.54 -11.51
N ALA A 323 -17.63 13.92 -10.26
CA ALA A 323 -17.00 13.04 -9.28
C ALA A 323 -17.81 11.76 -9.04
N ALA A 324 -19.14 11.89 -8.91
CA ALA A 324 -20.01 10.74 -8.71
C ALA A 324 -20.06 9.81 -9.93
N GLU A 325 -20.05 10.32 -11.15
CA GLU A 325 -19.98 9.52 -12.38
C GLU A 325 -18.66 8.74 -12.46
N LEU A 326 -17.52 9.43 -12.24
CA LEU A 326 -16.20 8.83 -12.30
C LEU A 326 -16.03 7.76 -11.19
N ALA A 327 -16.50 8.03 -9.96
CA ALA A 327 -16.46 7.06 -8.88
C ALA A 327 -17.30 5.80 -9.18
N LYS A 328 -18.47 5.93 -9.82
CA LYS A 328 -19.27 4.79 -10.28
C LYS A 328 -18.53 3.97 -11.34
N THR A 329 -17.86 4.62 -12.27
CA THR A 329 -17.03 3.94 -13.29
C THR A 329 -15.89 3.16 -12.63
N LEU A 330 -15.16 3.79 -11.70
CA LEU A 330 -14.10 3.15 -10.94
C LEU A 330 -14.61 1.96 -10.10
N ASP A 331 -15.81 2.07 -9.51
CA ASP A 331 -16.43 0.96 -8.78
C ASP A 331 -16.81 -0.21 -9.70
N ALA A 332 -17.31 0.07 -10.91
CA ALA A 332 -17.59 -0.96 -11.91
C ALA A 332 -16.31 -1.71 -12.33
N ILE A 333 -15.25 -0.98 -12.68
CA ILE A 333 -13.94 -1.56 -13.02
C ILE A 333 -13.39 -2.39 -11.86
N ASN A 334 -13.53 -1.92 -10.61
CA ASN A 334 -13.07 -2.66 -9.45
C ASN A 334 -13.90 -3.93 -9.18
N ARG A 335 -15.19 -3.96 -9.51
CA ARG A 335 -16.01 -5.19 -9.46
C ARG A 335 -15.52 -6.19 -10.50
N GLU A 336 -15.34 -5.76 -11.75
CA GLU A 336 -14.77 -6.60 -12.81
C GLU A 336 -13.41 -7.19 -12.40
N ARG A 337 -12.51 -6.35 -11.87
CA ARG A 337 -11.22 -6.81 -11.36
C ARG A 337 -11.39 -7.89 -10.27
N ARG A 338 -12.37 -7.73 -9.35
CA ARG A 338 -12.63 -8.75 -8.31
C ARG A 338 -13.15 -10.06 -8.88
N ASP A 339 -13.99 -9.99 -9.91
CA ASP A 339 -14.52 -11.18 -10.55
C ASP A 339 -13.40 -11.96 -11.26
N VAL A 340 -12.53 -11.26 -12.00
CA VAL A 340 -11.32 -11.84 -12.59
C VAL A 340 -10.39 -12.41 -11.51
N GLU A 341 -10.14 -11.66 -10.41
CA GLU A 341 -9.31 -12.14 -9.28
C GLU A 341 -9.90 -13.40 -8.66
N THR A 342 -11.21 -13.46 -8.48
CA THR A 342 -11.88 -14.62 -7.87
C THR A 342 -11.75 -15.85 -8.74
N GLY A 343 -12.03 -15.75 -10.03
CA GLY A 343 -11.88 -16.87 -10.98
C GLY A 343 -10.43 -17.36 -11.06
N MET A 344 -9.47 -16.45 -11.20
CA MET A 344 -8.04 -16.81 -11.24
C MET A 344 -7.57 -17.43 -9.92
N ARG A 345 -8.05 -16.95 -8.78
CA ARG A 345 -7.71 -17.50 -7.47
C ARG A 345 -8.25 -18.92 -7.31
N GLU A 346 -9.51 -19.16 -7.64
CA GLU A 346 -10.13 -20.49 -7.57
C GLU A 346 -9.38 -21.49 -8.47
N GLN A 347 -9.02 -21.09 -9.68
CA GLN A 347 -8.22 -21.91 -10.59
C GLN A 347 -6.81 -22.16 -10.04
N ALA A 348 -6.12 -21.14 -9.52
CA ALA A 348 -4.79 -21.28 -8.93
C ALA A 348 -4.81 -22.16 -7.67
N GLU A 349 -5.87 -22.09 -6.87
CA GLU A 349 -6.06 -22.96 -5.70
C GLU A 349 -6.26 -24.42 -6.09
N ALA A 350 -7.05 -24.69 -7.13
CA ALA A 350 -7.23 -26.05 -7.66
C ALA A 350 -5.92 -26.63 -8.24
N MET A 351 -5.15 -25.82 -8.97
CA MET A 351 -3.81 -26.20 -9.46
C MET A 351 -2.86 -26.53 -8.30
N LEU A 352 -2.86 -25.71 -7.25
CA LEU A 352 -2.04 -25.94 -6.06
C LEU A 352 -2.42 -27.24 -5.36
N GLU A 353 -3.71 -27.53 -5.21
CA GLU A 353 -4.20 -28.77 -4.60
C GLU A 353 -3.76 -30.02 -5.40
N THR A 354 -3.82 -29.94 -6.72
CA THR A 354 -3.33 -31.00 -7.61
C THR A 354 -1.81 -31.23 -7.43
N LEU A 355 -1.03 -30.16 -7.38
CA LEU A 355 0.42 -30.22 -7.14
C LEU A 355 0.76 -30.83 -5.77
N MET A 356 -0.03 -30.50 -4.74
CA MET A 356 0.17 -31.04 -3.40
C MET A 356 -0.20 -32.52 -3.31
N GLN A 357 -1.27 -32.95 -3.98
CA GLN A 357 -1.67 -34.35 -4.04
C GLN A 357 -0.63 -35.23 -4.76
N GLN A 358 -0.13 -34.80 -5.92
CA GLN A 358 0.92 -35.50 -6.65
C GLN A 358 2.20 -35.69 -5.83
N ARG A 359 2.53 -34.74 -4.95
CA ARG A 359 3.73 -34.83 -4.08
C ARG A 359 3.53 -35.70 -2.85
N GLN A 360 2.32 -35.81 -2.31
CA GLN A 360 2.03 -36.77 -1.24
C GLN A 360 2.29 -38.21 -1.66
N ASP A 361 2.08 -38.49 -2.93
CA ASP A 361 2.31 -39.82 -3.49
C ASP A 361 3.80 -40.12 -3.71
N ASP A 362 4.64 -39.09 -3.89
CA ASP A 362 6.06 -39.26 -4.24
C ASP A 362 7.04 -39.17 -3.03
N ASP A 363 6.90 -38.28 -2.05
CA ASP A 363 7.97 -37.95 -1.07
C ASP A 363 7.52 -37.65 0.38
N GLY A 364 6.24 -37.69 0.70
CA GLY A 364 5.75 -37.47 2.09
C GLY A 364 5.82 -36.03 2.61
N ASP A 365 6.45 -35.09 1.93
CA ASP A 365 6.41 -33.65 2.25
C ASP A 365 5.62 -32.88 1.20
N THR A 366 4.59 -32.17 1.66
CA THR A 366 3.47 -31.77 0.85
C THR A 366 3.57 -30.39 0.21
N THR A 367 4.38 -29.46 0.74
CA THR A 367 4.40 -28.09 0.22
C THR A 367 5.79 -27.70 -0.26
N PRO A 368 5.98 -27.31 -1.55
CA PRO A 368 7.27 -26.90 -2.07
C PRO A 368 7.76 -25.61 -1.37
N ALA A 369 9.09 -25.42 -1.27
CA ALA A 369 9.68 -24.24 -0.65
C ALA A 369 9.30 -22.93 -1.37
N ALA A 370 8.96 -23.00 -2.67
CA ALA A 370 8.36 -21.91 -3.44
C ALA A 370 7.28 -22.48 -4.37
N VAL A 371 6.24 -21.68 -4.65
CA VAL A 371 5.13 -22.04 -5.55
C VAL A 371 5.19 -21.21 -6.82
N THR A 372 5.10 -21.86 -7.97
CA THR A 372 5.07 -21.20 -9.28
C THR A 372 3.89 -21.74 -10.08
N LEU A 373 3.01 -20.86 -10.56
CA LEU A 373 1.84 -21.22 -11.34
C LEU A 373 1.77 -20.44 -12.65
N PHE A 374 1.33 -21.10 -13.69
CA PHE A 374 1.02 -20.50 -14.98
C PHE A 374 -0.24 -21.12 -15.55
N ASP A 375 -1.12 -20.30 -16.09
CA ASP A 375 -2.23 -20.73 -16.92
C ASP A 375 -2.43 -19.70 -18.06
N PRO A 376 -2.66 -20.17 -19.30
CA PRO A 376 -2.89 -19.28 -20.45
C PRO A 376 -4.09 -18.34 -20.31
N ALA A 377 -5.06 -18.67 -19.45
CA ALA A 377 -6.24 -17.87 -19.19
C ALA A 377 -6.02 -16.78 -18.12
N PHE A 378 -4.85 -16.77 -17.46
CA PHE A 378 -4.57 -15.76 -16.43
C PHE A 378 -4.36 -14.38 -17.04
N HIS A 379 -4.90 -13.36 -16.36
CA HIS A 379 -4.80 -11.97 -16.77
C HIS A 379 -3.57 -11.29 -16.14
N GLU A 380 -2.69 -10.67 -16.97
CA GLU A 380 -1.43 -10.08 -16.52
C GLU A 380 -1.60 -8.97 -15.46
N GLY A 381 -2.69 -8.18 -15.50
CA GLY A 381 -2.99 -7.14 -14.52
C GLY A 381 -3.33 -7.66 -13.12
N VAL A 382 -3.64 -8.96 -12.98
CA VAL A 382 -4.15 -9.57 -11.73
C VAL A 382 -3.19 -10.59 -11.12
N VAL A 383 -2.21 -11.12 -11.88
CA VAL A 383 -1.25 -12.14 -11.39
C VAL A 383 -0.59 -11.78 -10.07
N GLY A 384 -0.24 -10.51 -9.85
CA GLY A 384 0.38 -10.07 -8.60
C GLY A 384 -0.54 -10.15 -7.37
N ILE A 385 -1.86 -10.01 -7.57
CA ILE A 385 -2.85 -10.17 -6.50
C ILE A 385 -3.01 -11.65 -6.18
N VAL A 386 -3.11 -12.49 -7.21
CA VAL A 386 -3.22 -13.95 -7.03
C VAL A 386 -1.97 -14.52 -6.37
N ALA A 387 -0.77 -14.08 -6.77
CA ALA A 387 0.48 -14.46 -6.10
C ALA A 387 0.47 -14.10 -4.60
N SER A 388 -0.08 -12.92 -4.24
CA SER A 388 -0.24 -12.54 -2.83
C SER A 388 -1.19 -13.48 -2.08
N ARG A 389 -2.32 -13.85 -2.68
CA ARG A 389 -3.29 -14.79 -2.07
C ARG A 389 -2.69 -16.18 -1.86
N LEU A 390 -1.97 -16.68 -2.87
CA LEU A 390 -1.26 -17.97 -2.75
C LEU A 390 -0.21 -17.92 -1.63
N LYS A 391 0.64 -16.89 -1.62
CA LYS A 391 1.62 -16.68 -0.57
C LYS A 391 0.98 -16.66 0.82
N ASP A 392 -0.15 -15.97 0.99
CA ASP A 392 -0.86 -15.90 2.27
C ASP A 392 -1.46 -17.26 2.67
N ARG A 393 -1.94 -18.06 1.70
CA ARG A 393 -2.52 -19.39 1.93
C ARG A 393 -1.47 -20.42 2.36
N VAL A 394 -0.34 -20.46 1.64
CA VAL A 394 0.68 -21.52 1.85
C VAL A 394 1.90 -21.07 2.65
N HIS A 395 2.02 -19.78 2.92
CA HIS A 395 3.19 -19.14 3.55
C HIS A 395 4.50 -19.54 2.86
N ARG A 396 4.53 -19.35 1.53
CA ARG A 396 5.69 -19.63 0.65
C ARG A 396 5.87 -18.50 -0.35
N PRO A 397 7.10 -18.19 -0.77
CA PRO A 397 7.31 -17.34 -1.95
C PRO A 397 6.50 -17.90 -3.12
N SER A 398 5.71 -17.05 -3.77
CA SER A 398 4.78 -17.50 -4.81
C SER A 398 4.90 -16.61 -6.04
N PHE A 399 5.04 -17.23 -7.22
CA PHE A 399 5.00 -16.57 -8.52
C PHE A 399 3.79 -17.04 -9.32
N VAL A 400 3.11 -16.09 -9.96
CA VAL A 400 2.01 -16.36 -10.89
C VAL A 400 2.33 -15.68 -12.21
N PHE A 401 2.18 -16.44 -13.31
CA PHE A 401 2.47 -16.01 -14.66
C PHE A 401 1.19 -15.92 -15.49
N ALA A 402 1.14 -14.92 -16.37
CA ALA A 402 0.17 -14.82 -17.46
C ALA A 402 0.93 -14.69 -18.79
N ARG A 403 0.24 -15.01 -19.89
CA ARG A 403 0.79 -14.82 -21.23
C ARG A 403 0.64 -13.34 -21.63
N GLY A 404 1.74 -12.65 -21.92
CA GLY A 404 1.76 -11.32 -22.46
C GLY A 404 1.34 -11.28 -23.95
N GLN A 405 1.02 -10.10 -24.45
CA GLN A 405 0.63 -9.90 -25.85
C GLN A 405 1.77 -10.26 -26.83
N ASP A 406 3.01 -10.20 -26.40
CA ASP A 406 4.22 -10.58 -27.15
C ASP A 406 4.49 -12.10 -27.11
N GLY A 407 3.64 -12.90 -26.49
CA GLY A 407 3.79 -14.34 -26.33
C GLY A 407 4.76 -14.75 -25.21
N SER A 408 5.43 -13.81 -24.55
CA SER A 408 6.24 -14.09 -23.38
C SER A 408 5.37 -14.30 -22.13
N LEU A 409 5.92 -14.93 -21.10
CA LEU A 409 5.26 -15.03 -19.81
C LEU A 409 5.68 -13.87 -18.91
N LYS A 410 4.68 -13.12 -18.44
CA LYS A 410 4.83 -12.03 -17.47
C LYS A 410 4.52 -12.58 -16.07
N GLY A 411 5.54 -12.69 -15.23
CA GLY A 411 5.44 -13.21 -13.88
C GLY A 411 5.40 -12.11 -12.83
N SER A 412 4.57 -12.29 -11.82
CA SER A 412 4.57 -11.46 -10.62
C SER A 412 4.72 -12.34 -9.38
N GLY A 413 5.73 -12.05 -8.57
CA GLY A 413 6.06 -12.78 -7.35
C GLY A 413 5.76 -11.99 -6.09
N ARG A 414 5.43 -12.75 -5.04
CA ARG A 414 5.27 -12.24 -3.67
C ARG A 414 6.03 -13.14 -2.72
N SER A 415 6.69 -12.53 -1.73
CA SER A 415 7.57 -13.23 -0.80
C SER A 415 7.04 -13.26 0.62
N ILE A 416 7.70 -14.06 1.45
CA ILE A 416 7.54 -14.12 2.90
C ILE A 416 8.76 -13.47 3.58
N PRO A 417 8.65 -13.02 4.85
CA PRO A 417 9.79 -12.55 5.61
C PRO A 417 10.93 -13.58 5.61
N GLY A 418 12.16 -13.11 5.44
CA GLY A 418 13.34 -13.98 5.38
C GLY A 418 13.75 -14.46 3.97
N PHE A 419 12.95 -14.18 2.93
CA PHE A 419 13.29 -14.52 1.56
C PHE A 419 13.29 -13.26 0.65
N HIS A 420 14.47 -12.83 0.23
CA HIS A 420 14.62 -11.65 -0.62
C HIS A 420 14.39 -12.02 -2.09
N LEU A 421 13.21 -11.69 -2.60
CA LEU A 421 12.73 -12.20 -3.89
C LEU A 421 13.59 -11.74 -5.08
N ARG A 422 14.01 -10.47 -5.10
CA ARG A 422 14.87 -9.95 -6.18
C ARG A 422 16.22 -10.66 -6.22
N ASP A 423 16.84 -10.88 -5.05
CA ASP A 423 18.14 -11.57 -4.98
C ASP A 423 18.01 -13.03 -5.39
N ALA A 424 16.87 -13.67 -5.07
CA ALA A 424 16.57 -15.01 -5.53
C ALA A 424 16.46 -15.07 -7.07
N LEU A 425 15.79 -14.08 -7.70
CA LEU A 425 15.75 -13.98 -9.16
C LEU A 425 17.14 -13.75 -9.77
N ASP A 426 17.97 -12.93 -9.17
CA ASP A 426 19.35 -12.71 -9.60
C ASP A 426 20.17 -14.00 -9.56
N LEU A 427 20.00 -14.79 -8.48
CA LEU A 427 20.68 -16.08 -8.37
C LEU A 427 20.13 -17.10 -9.38
N VAL A 428 18.83 -17.13 -9.64
CA VAL A 428 18.24 -17.95 -10.72
C VAL A 428 18.81 -17.57 -12.08
N ALA A 429 18.89 -16.25 -12.38
CA ALA A 429 19.46 -15.76 -13.63
C ALA A 429 20.94 -16.16 -13.81
N LYS A 430 21.72 -16.15 -12.73
CA LYS A 430 23.13 -16.58 -12.73
C LYS A 430 23.30 -18.09 -12.91
N ARG A 431 22.42 -18.89 -12.32
CA ARG A 431 22.45 -20.37 -12.44
C ARG A 431 21.91 -20.88 -13.76
N HIS A 432 20.96 -20.17 -14.33
CA HIS A 432 20.27 -20.51 -15.59
C HIS A 432 20.31 -19.32 -16.56
N PRO A 433 21.46 -19.03 -17.17
CA PRO A 433 21.61 -17.88 -18.08
C PRO A 433 20.59 -17.92 -19.23
N GLY A 434 19.91 -16.81 -19.48
CA GLY A 434 18.91 -16.64 -20.52
C GLY A 434 17.46 -16.96 -20.13
N VAL A 435 17.21 -17.67 -19.03
CA VAL A 435 15.85 -17.96 -18.56
C VAL A 435 15.08 -16.69 -18.20
N LEU A 436 15.72 -15.75 -17.54
CA LEU A 436 15.12 -14.44 -17.21
C LEU A 436 15.50 -13.42 -18.27
N GLN A 437 14.56 -13.03 -19.12
CA GLN A 437 14.74 -11.97 -20.14
C GLN A 437 14.79 -10.59 -19.48
N ARG A 438 13.92 -10.36 -18.51
CA ARG A 438 13.86 -9.15 -17.67
C ARG A 438 13.40 -9.52 -16.28
N PHE A 439 13.91 -8.88 -15.26
CA PHE A 439 13.40 -8.99 -13.91
C PHE A 439 13.73 -7.75 -13.09
N GLY A 440 12.94 -7.50 -12.04
CA GLY A 440 13.13 -6.38 -11.13
C GLY A 440 12.17 -6.47 -9.94
N GLY A 441 12.37 -5.59 -8.98
CA GLY A 441 11.53 -5.53 -7.79
C GLY A 441 12.36 -5.39 -6.51
N HIS A 442 11.78 -5.82 -5.40
CA HIS A 442 12.30 -5.68 -4.05
C HIS A 442 12.23 -7.02 -3.29
N ALA A 443 12.56 -6.98 -1.99
CA ALA A 443 12.57 -8.17 -1.15
C ALA A 443 11.22 -8.92 -1.15
N MET A 444 10.09 -8.21 -1.05
CA MET A 444 8.77 -8.79 -0.85
C MET A 444 7.94 -8.93 -2.12
N ALA A 445 8.29 -8.23 -3.19
CA ALA A 445 7.58 -8.27 -4.47
C ALA A 445 8.55 -8.06 -5.63
N ALA A 446 8.43 -8.90 -6.66
CA ALA A 446 9.24 -8.79 -7.86
C ALA A 446 8.45 -9.24 -9.09
N GLY A 447 8.86 -8.75 -10.26
CA GLY A 447 8.33 -9.18 -11.55
C GLY A 447 9.42 -9.74 -12.44
N CYS A 448 9.06 -10.63 -13.35
CA CYS A 448 9.98 -11.12 -14.36
C CYS A 448 9.26 -11.43 -15.68
N THR A 449 10.07 -11.52 -16.76
CA THR A 449 9.63 -11.97 -18.07
C THR A 449 10.48 -13.15 -18.49
N ILE A 450 9.85 -14.23 -18.91
CA ILE A 450 10.49 -15.47 -19.39
C ILE A 450 9.86 -15.92 -20.70
N ALA A 451 10.55 -16.76 -21.46
CA ALA A 451 9.89 -17.50 -22.53
C ALA A 451 9.03 -18.65 -21.92
N GLU A 452 7.94 -19.02 -22.59
CA GLU A 452 7.07 -20.11 -22.09
C GLU A 452 7.84 -21.45 -21.98
N ALA A 453 8.75 -21.72 -22.90
CA ALA A 453 9.63 -22.90 -22.88
C ALA A 453 10.53 -22.97 -21.63
N ASP A 454 10.82 -21.82 -21.01
CA ASP A 454 11.71 -21.72 -19.84
C ASP A 454 10.97 -21.83 -18.50
N PHE A 455 9.63 -21.97 -18.53
CA PHE A 455 8.82 -21.99 -17.30
C PHE A 455 9.26 -23.08 -16.31
N ALA A 456 9.46 -24.31 -16.78
CA ALA A 456 9.89 -25.43 -15.94
C ALA A 456 11.28 -25.20 -15.33
N THR A 457 12.22 -24.61 -16.10
CA THR A 457 13.56 -24.28 -15.63
C THR A 457 13.52 -23.16 -14.56
N PHE A 458 12.69 -22.14 -14.79
CA PHE A 458 12.46 -21.07 -13.79
C PHE A 458 11.87 -21.63 -12.49
N GLU A 459 10.83 -22.46 -12.59
CA GLU A 459 10.17 -23.12 -11.45
C GLU A 459 11.17 -23.92 -10.63
N GLN A 460 11.96 -24.78 -11.28
CA GLN A 460 12.97 -25.59 -10.62
C GLN A 460 14.05 -24.74 -9.95
N GLY A 461 14.55 -23.71 -10.65
CA GLY A 461 15.58 -22.79 -10.13
C GLY A 461 15.10 -22.02 -8.90
N LEU A 462 13.88 -21.46 -8.96
CA LEU A 462 13.32 -20.72 -7.82
C LEU A 462 13.07 -21.65 -6.62
N ARG A 463 12.57 -22.85 -6.85
CA ARG A 463 12.34 -23.86 -5.81
C ARG A 463 13.64 -24.29 -5.14
N GLN A 464 14.70 -24.47 -5.91
CA GLN A 464 16.03 -24.81 -5.39
C GLN A 464 16.57 -23.69 -4.50
N VAL A 465 16.56 -22.44 -4.97
CA VAL A 465 17.01 -21.28 -4.18
C VAL A 465 16.19 -21.14 -2.89
N ALA A 466 14.87 -21.31 -2.97
CA ALA A 466 14.01 -21.26 -1.78
C ALA A 466 14.32 -22.40 -0.78
N GLY A 467 14.58 -23.60 -1.26
CA GLY A 467 14.98 -24.72 -0.40
C GLY A 467 16.32 -24.54 0.27
N GLU A 468 17.25 -23.81 -0.36
CA GLU A 468 18.56 -23.48 0.22
C GLU A 468 18.50 -22.34 1.26
N TRP A 469 17.59 -21.37 1.07
CA TRP A 469 17.57 -20.15 1.90
C TRP A 469 16.53 -20.18 3.02
N LEU A 470 15.49 -21.02 2.91
CA LEU A 470 14.39 -21.06 3.87
C LEU A 470 14.52 -22.26 4.79
N ASP A 471 14.56 -22.00 6.09
CA ASP A 471 14.48 -23.02 7.13
C ASP A 471 13.03 -23.25 7.60
N ALA A 472 12.82 -24.31 8.38
CA ALA A 472 11.51 -24.67 8.91
C ALA A 472 10.88 -23.57 9.78
N ALA A 473 11.70 -22.74 10.44
CA ALA A 473 11.22 -21.64 11.27
C ALA A 473 10.64 -20.51 10.41
N THR A 474 11.33 -20.14 9.34
CA THR A 474 10.89 -19.13 8.37
C THR A 474 9.64 -19.59 7.59
N LEU A 475 9.54 -20.89 7.31
CA LEU A 475 8.40 -21.50 6.66
C LEU A 475 7.17 -21.65 7.56
N SER A 476 7.30 -21.39 8.87
CA SER A 476 6.21 -21.42 9.84
C SER A 476 5.60 -20.02 9.98
N ARG A 477 4.31 -19.89 9.64
CA ARG A 477 3.60 -18.61 9.77
C ARG A 477 3.53 -18.18 11.23
N THR A 478 4.01 -16.99 11.54
CA THR A 478 3.87 -16.38 12.87
C THR A 478 2.79 -15.30 12.84
N LEU A 479 1.86 -15.35 13.78
CA LEU A 479 0.85 -14.31 13.99
C LEU A 479 1.18 -13.54 15.27
N LEU A 480 1.44 -12.24 15.12
CA LEU A 480 1.72 -11.35 16.23
C LEU A 480 0.41 -10.95 16.91
N THR A 481 0.34 -11.12 18.23
CA THR A 481 -0.84 -10.76 19.04
C THR A 481 -0.48 -9.73 20.10
N ASP A 482 -1.48 -9.02 20.60
CA ASP A 482 -1.35 -8.06 21.69
C ASP A 482 -1.64 -8.70 23.08
N GLY A 483 -1.67 -10.06 23.14
CA GLY A 483 -2.00 -10.81 24.34
C GLY A 483 -3.49 -10.77 24.71
N PRO A 484 -3.85 -11.12 25.96
CA PRO A 484 -5.24 -11.18 26.38
C PRO A 484 -5.88 -9.80 26.48
N LEU A 485 -7.20 -9.76 26.26
CA LEU A 485 -8.02 -8.57 26.48
C LEU A 485 -8.66 -8.63 27.88
N ASP A 486 -8.40 -7.62 28.68
CA ASP A 486 -9.13 -7.47 29.95
C ASP A 486 -10.64 -7.26 29.66
N VAL A 487 -11.49 -7.98 30.37
CA VAL A 487 -12.94 -7.99 30.16
C VAL A 487 -13.59 -6.60 30.27
N GLN A 488 -13.03 -5.71 31.08
CA GLN A 488 -13.50 -4.33 31.19
C GLN A 488 -13.45 -3.56 29.86
N TRP A 489 -12.56 -3.96 28.95
CA TRP A 489 -12.40 -3.35 27.63
C TRP A 489 -13.26 -4.02 26.53
N PHE A 490 -14.05 -5.03 26.88
CA PHE A 490 -14.96 -5.66 25.92
C PHE A 490 -16.27 -4.87 25.82
N ASN A 491 -16.20 -3.66 25.25
CA ASN A 491 -17.32 -2.73 25.11
C ASN A 491 -17.21 -1.89 23.83
N ALA A 492 -18.32 -1.26 23.40
CA ALA A 492 -18.38 -0.48 22.16
C ALA A 492 -17.51 0.80 22.21
N GLU A 493 -17.32 1.39 23.38
CA GLU A 493 -16.46 2.58 23.55
C GLU A 493 -15.01 2.23 23.21
N THR A 494 -14.51 1.09 23.72
CA THR A 494 -13.18 0.57 23.38
C THR A 494 -13.04 0.33 21.88
N VAL A 495 -14.02 -0.32 21.24
CA VAL A 495 -13.96 -0.55 19.79
C VAL A 495 -13.84 0.76 19.03
N ARG A 496 -14.68 1.75 19.37
CA ARG A 496 -14.62 3.08 18.74
C ARG A 496 -13.27 3.77 18.99
N ALA A 497 -12.72 3.67 20.21
CA ALA A 497 -11.41 4.21 20.53
C ALA A 497 -10.30 3.56 19.69
N LEU A 498 -10.38 2.25 19.42
CA LEU A 498 -9.46 1.53 18.54
C LEU A 498 -9.63 1.94 17.06
N GLU A 499 -10.86 2.05 16.58
CA GLU A 499 -11.18 2.43 15.19
C GLU A 499 -10.78 3.86 14.84
N THR A 500 -10.71 4.75 15.82
CA THR A 500 -10.27 6.14 15.60
C THR A 500 -8.77 6.29 15.40
N GLN A 501 -7.98 5.29 15.80
CA GLN A 501 -6.52 5.33 15.65
C GLN A 501 -6.10 5.05 14.20
N VAL A 502 -4.88 5.47 13.87
CA VAL A 502 -4.26 5.19 12.57
C VAL A 502 -3.52 3.87 12.65
N TRP A 503 -4.10 2.81 12.10
CA TRP A 503 -3.49 1.49 11.96
C TRP A 503 -3.13 1.22 10.50
N GLY A 504 -2.08 0.45 10.26
CA GLY A 504 -1.64 0.04 8.93
C GLY A 504 -0.30 -0.68 8.94
N GLN A 505 0.45 -0.58 7.87
CA GLN A 505 1.72 -1.28 7.70
C GLN A 505 2.74 -0.90 8.78
N ALA A 506 3.34 -1.90 9.42
CA ALA A 506 4.25 -1.80 10.56
C ALA A 506 3.67 -1.08 11.81
N PHE A 507 2.37 -0.84 11.81
CA PHE A 507 1.61 -0.31 12.94
C PHE A 507 0.20 -0.94 12.92
N GLU A 508 0.18 -2.28 12.91
CA GLU A 508 -1.00 -3.09 12.62
C GLU A 508 -2.11 -2.90 13.64
N PRO A 509 -3.40 -3.08 13.24
CA PRO A 509 -4.52 -3.05 14.17
C PRO A 509 -4.37 -4.12 15.25
N PRO A 510 -4.96 -3.90 16.45
CA PRO A 510 -4.85 -4.82 17.57
C PRO A 510 -5.44 -6.19 17.30
N VAL A 511 -4.73 -7.23 17.72
CA VAL A 511 -5.14 -8.62 17.66
C VAL A 511 -4.98 -9.23 19.04
N PHE A 512 -6.09 -9.63 19.67
CA PHE A 512 -6.11 -10.20 21.01
C PHE A 512 -6.13 -11.72 20.96
N THR A 513 -5.76 -12.37 22.08
CA THR A 513 -5.73 -13.82 22.18
C THR A 513 -6.22 -14.26 23.56
N ASP A 514 -7.30 -15.05 23.60
CA ASP A 514 -7.91 -15.52 24.83
C ASP A 514 -8.39 -16.97 24.69
N ASP A 515 -8.38 -17.70 25.81
CA ASP A 515 -8.99 -19.02 25.91
C ASP A 515 -10.52 -18.87 26.08
N VAL A 516 -11.30 -19.58 25.29
CA VAL A 516 -12.76 -19.52 25.27
C VAL A 516 -13.38 -20.91 25.26
N GLU A 517 -14.64 -21.00 25.72
CA GLU A 517 -15.48 -22.17 25.59
C GLU A 517 -16.58 -21.91 24.56
N VAL A 518 -16.72 -22.77 23.57
CA VAL A 518 -17.75 -22.67 22.53
C VAL A 518 -19.08 -23.15 23.08
N VAL A 519 -20.04 -22.24 23.17
CA VAL A 519 -21.40 -22.54 23.62
C VAL A 519 -22.27 -23.04 22.48
N SER A 520 -22.09 -22.43 21.29
CA SER A 520 -22.75 -22.90 20.06
C SER A 520 -21.98 -22.42 18.84
N GLN A 521 -22.15 -23.14 17.75
CA GLN A 521 -21.54 -22.82 16.46
C GLN A 521 -22.52 -23.10 15.31
N ARG A 522 -22.49 -22.25 14.26
CA ARG A 522 -23.33 -22.42 13.08
C ARG A 522 -22.70 -21.77 11.85
N LEU A 523 -22.95 -22.32 10.69
CA LEU A 523 -22.57 -21.72 9.42
C LEU A 523 -23.52 -20.58 9.03
N VAL A 524 -22.93 -19.51 8.46
CA VAL A 524 -23.65 -18.36 7.90
C VAL A 524 -23.17 -18.16 6.48
N GLY A 525 -24.11 -18.19 5.50
CA GLY A 525 -23.79 -18.03 4.08
C GLY A 525 -22.85 -19.10 3.54
N GLU A 526 -22.89 -20.33 4.12
CA GLU A 526 -22.09 -21.51 3.74
C GLU A 526 -20.55 -21.35 3.82
N LYS A 527 -20.07 -20.17 4.12
CA LYS A 527 -18.63 -19.81 4.07
C LYS A 527 -18.07 -19.23 5.37
N HIS A 528 -18.91 -18.97 6.35
CA HIS A 528 -18.49 -18.28 7.56
C HIS A 528 -19.00 -19.01 8.80
N LEU A 529 -18.15 -19.16 9.80
CA LEU A 529 -18.53 -19.79 11.07
C LEU A 529 -18.88 -18.71 12.09
N LYS A 530 -20.15 -18.68 12.52
CA LYS A 530 -20.59 -17.84 13.64
C LYS A 530 -20.58 -18.67 14.92
N LEU A 531 -19.96 -18.12 15.96
CA LEU A 531 -19.77 -18.75 17.27
C LEU A 531 -20.48 -17.91 18.35
N ALA A 532 -21.04 -18.58 19.34
CA ALA A 532 -21.27 -18.00 20.65
C ALA A 532 -20.24 -18.61 21.60
N VAL A 533 -19.40 -17.77 22.19
CA VAL A 533 -18.30 -18.24 23.05
C VAL A 533 -18.45 -17.69 24.48
N ARG A 534 -18.11 -18.49 25.47
CA ARG A 534 -17.99 -18.05 26.85
C ARG A 534 -16.60 -17.45 27.08
N PHE A 535 -16.59 -16.14 27.33
CA PHE A 535 -15.39 -15.37 27.62
C PHE A 535 -15.61 -14.60 28.93
N ALA A 536 -14.70 -14.75 29.91
CA ALA A 536 -14.76 -14.12 31.21
C ALA A 536 -16.16 -14.24 31.89
N GLY A 537 -16.74 -15.43 31.83
CA GLY A 537 -18.04 -15.74 32.46
C GLY A 537 -19.29 -15.31 31.67
N ALA A 538 -19.18 -14.56 30.62
CA ALA A 538 -20.27 -14.09 29.76
C ALA A 538 -20.23 -14.69 28.35
N VAL A 539 -21.42 -14.89 27.76
CA VAL A 539 -21.50 -15.34 26.35
C VAL A 539 -21.31 -14.14 25.43
N ARG A 540 -20.39 -14.28 24.45
CA ARG A 540 -20.01 -13.26 23.46
C ARG A 540 -20.17 -13.80 22.06
N ASP A 541 -20.52 -12.92 21.12
CA ASP A 541 -20.59 -13.26 19.70
C ASP A 541 -19.18 -13.26 19.08
N ALA A 542 -18.90 -14.27 18.24
CA ALA A 542 -17.70 -14.30 17.40
C ALA A 542 -18.07 -14.74 15.99
N ILE A 543 -17.29 -14.29 15.00
CA ILE A 543 -17.45 -14.65 13.60
C ILE A 543 -16.09 -14.93 12.97
N TRP A 544 -15.97 -16.04 12.24
CA TRP A 544 -14.79 -16.41 11.47
C TRP A 544 -15.13 -16.40 10.00
N PHE A 545 -14.70 -15.36 9.33
CA PHE A 545 -14.93 -15.21 7.90
C PHE A 545 -14.08 -16.19 7.08
N GLY A 546 -14.69 -16.84 6.09
CA GLY A 546 -14.00 -17.78 5.20
C GLY A 546 -13.63 -19.11 5.85
N HIS A 547 -14.15 -19.40 7.05
CA HIS A 547 -13.97 -20.68 7.73
C HIS A 547 -15.32 -21.40 7.83
N SER A 548 -15.39 -22.65 7.32
CA SER A 548 -16.61 -23.45 7.28
C SER A 548 -16.58 -24.69 8.17
N GLU A 549 -15.40 -25.04 8.70
CA GLU A 549 -15.24 -26.24 9.51
C GLU A 549 -15.63 -25.98 10.98
N PRO A 550 -16.26 -26.95 11.65
CA PRO A 550 -16.52 -26.86 13.09
C PRO A 550 -15.23 -26.77 13.90
N VAL A 551 -15.30 -26.08 15.03
CA VAL A 551 -14.17 -25.96 15.97
C VAL A 551 -14.44 -26.73 17.26
N ALA A 552 -13.39 -26.98 18.06
CA ALA A 552 -13.46 -27.68 19.33
C ALA A 552 -14.25 -26.87 20.39
N ASP A 553 -14.79 -27.56 21.40
CA ASP A 553 -15.56 -26.93 22.48
C ASP A 553 -14.74 -25.96 23.34
N LYS A 554 -13.44 -26.17 23.45
CA LYS A 554 -12.47 -25.28 24.14
C LYS A 554 -11.31 -25.04 23.21
N LEU A 555 -10.99 -23.76 23.00
CA LEU A 555 -9.90 -23.37 22.11
C LEU A 555 -9.38 -21.98 22.47
N ARG A 556 -8.19 -21.66 21.97
CA ARG A 556 -7.61 -20.33 22.02
C ARG A 556 -8.00 -19.58 20.77
N LEU A 557 -8.80 -18.52 20.92
CA LEU A 557 -9.14 -17.62 19.81
C LEU A 557 -8.15 -16.47 19.73
N THR A 558 -7.76 -16.17 18.50
CA THR A 558 -7.05 -14.94 18.15
C THR A 558 -8.01 -14.09 17.32
N TYR A 559 -8.27 -12.85 17.76
CA TYR A 559 -9.37 -12.06 17.23
C TYR A 559 -9.13 -10.55 17.30
N ARG A 560 -9.87 -9.82 16.47
CA ARG A 560 -10.07 -8.37 16.58
C ARG A 560 -11.46 -8.07 17.14
N LEU A 561 -11.59 -6.92 17.81
CA LEU A 561 -12.90 -6.42 18.22
C LEU A 561 -13.58 -5.66 17.07
N SER A 562 -14.89 -5.82 16.95
CA SER A 562 -15.72 -5.07 16.02
C SER A 562 -17.08 -4.79 16.66
N VAL A 563 -17.75 -3.72 16.24
CA VAL A 563 -19.16 -3.49 16.55
C VAL A 563 -20.00 -4.03 15.40
N ASP A 564 -20.91 -4.94 15.71
CA ASP A 564 -21.95 -5.42 14.80
C ASP A 564 -23.22 -4.59 15.03
N GLU A 565 -23.67 -3.88 14.00
CA GLU A 565 -24.90 -3.08 14.00
C GLU A 565 -26.01 -3.85 13.26
N TYR A 566 -26.73 -4.69 13.98
CA TYR A 566 -27.84 -5.42 13.41
C TYR A 566 -29.16 -5.01 14.04
N ASN A 567 -30.15 -4.61 13.22
CA ASN A 567 -31.49 -4.15 13.65
C ASN A 567 -31.44 -2.99 14.66
N GLY A 568 -30.52 -2.02 14.49
CA GLY A 568 -30.40 -0.86 15.38
C GLY A 568 -29.85 -1.18 16.79
N ARG A 569 -29.30 -2.37 16.99
CA ARG A 569 -28.60 -2.75 18.22
C ARG A 569 -27.12 -2.92 17.94
N GLU A 570 -26.32 -2.18 18.68
CA GLU A 570 -24.87 -2.34 18.68
C GLU A 570 -24.46 -3.51 19.58
N ARG A 571 -23.68 -4.45 19.05
CA ARG A 571 -23.06 -5.53 19.81
C ARG A 571 -21.58 -5.63 19.50
N VAL A 572 -20.78 -5.74 20.54
CA VAL A 572 -19.35 -6.05 20.35
C VAL A 572 -19.21 -7.53 20.03
N GLN A 573 -18.48 -7.83 18.98
CA GLN A 573 -18.15 -9.19 18.55
C GLN A 573 -16.66 -9.38 18.34
N MET A 574 -16.22 -10.62 18.42
CA MET A 574 -14.87 -11.06 18.06
C MET A 574 -14.85 -11.41 16.57
N VAL A 575 -14.01 -10.77 15.79
CA VAL A 575 -13.70 -11.19 14.41
C VAL A 575 -12.48 -12.08 14.47
N VAL A 576 -12.68 -13.38 14.27
CA VAL A 576 -11.64 -14.41 14.44
C VAL A 576 -10.64 -14.36 13.30
N GLU A 577 -9.35 -14.35 13.63
CA GLU A 577 -8.22 -14.41 12.71
C GLU A 577 -7.58 -15.81 12.68
N ALA A 578 -7.54 -16.49 13.83
CA ALA A 578 -7.03 -17.84 13.99
C ALA A 578 -7.60 -18.50 15.26
N ALA A 579 -7.50 -19.83 15.31
CA ALA A 579 -7.79 -20.63 16.49
C ALA A 579 -6.69 -21.70 16.67
N GLY A 580 -6.37 -22.07 17.92
CA GLY A 580 -5.38 -23.09 18.27
C GLY A 580 -5.68 -23.81 19.57
#